data_35203800eb98adc4d65058d02258beab
#
_entry.id   35203800eb98adc4d65058d02258beab
#
_cell.length_a   1.000
_cell.length_b   1.000
_cell.length_c   1.000
_cell.angle_alpha   90.00
_cell.angle_beta   90.00
_cell.angle_gamma   90.00
#
_symmetry.space_group_name_H-M   'P 1'
#
loop_
_entity.id
_entity.type
_entity.pdbx_description
1 polymer ?
#
loop_
_entity_poly.entity_id
_entity_poly.type
_entity_poly.pdbx_seq_one_letter_code
_entity_poly.pdbx_strand_id
1 'polypeptide(L)'
;MTGLPPGSDYNGPSMRRMLIANLVISGVIFGCTADGHAEAQPRTFELNDGRFTEVPTTNPSDLPKTDPVLKRIENLIDRQQFAAADKESLAWLLSHKNDPNYALGLYLHAQALDGNGDPIKAFYYCDELLDTFPASPYYAPALELQYRIADSLLSGRKLSFLGMKVLSASDDAIEMMFRIQQRAPGSPLAEKALRRTADYYFANGDFDLAADAYGAFAKQYPRNPDLPEILLRQAFSNYAQFTGVRFDPTPLINARQQMVDLINQYPEVAQRENIPSFVDSIDKTLARKLWVTADFYRRTNKPEASRVTLRVLINQYPQSDEAQQARKLLEVQG
;
A
#
# COMPACT_ATOMS: atom_id res chain seq x y z
N MET A 1 8.25 -21.85 46.82
CA MET A 1 9.14 -20.71 47.09
C MET A 1 10.51 -21.05 46.55
N THR A 2 10.88 -20.54 45.42
CA THR A 2 12.27 -20.29 45.02
C THR A 2 12.24 -19.53 43.69
N GLY A 3 12.83 -18.36 43.72
CA GLY A 3 12.70 -17.31 42.72
C GLY A 3 13.39 -17.59 41.40
N LEU A 4 12.82 -17.01 40.39
CA LEU A 4 13.43 -16.79 39.07
C LEU A 4 14.53 -15.71 39.16
N PRO A 5 15.66 -15.86 38.48
CA PRO A 5 16.67 -14.79 38.42
C PRO A 5 16.18 -13.62 37.53
N PRO A 6 16.59 -12.38 37.82
CA PRO A 6 16.14 -11.19 37.11
C PRO A 6 16.63 -11.18 35.67
N GLY A 7 15.73 -10.81 34.75
CA GLY A 7 16.01 -10.60 33.37
C GLY A 7 17.01 -9.45 33.17
N SER A 8 18.04 -9.70 32.37
CA SER A 8 18.89 -8.64 31.85
C SER A 8 18.12 -7.84 30.81
N ASP A 9 17.80 -6.60 31.17
CA ASP A 9 17.24 -5.59 30.28
C ASP A 9 18.23 -5.29 29.13
N TYR A 10 18.06 -5.99 28.01
CA TYR A 10 18.62 -5.56 26.74
C TYR A 10 17.61 -4.59 26.09
N ASN A 11 17.58 -3.34 26.58
CA ASN A 11 17.01 -2.21 25.88
C ASN A 11 18.00 -1.73 24.79
N GLY A 12 18.17 -2.51 23.74
CA GLY A 12 18.64 -2.02 22.46
C GLY A 12 17.55 -1.14 21.83
N PRO A 13 17.89 -0.01 21.17
CA PRO A 13 16.88 0.79 20.47
C PRO A 13 16.11 -0.11 19.53
N SER A 14 14.78 -0.08 19.67
CA SER A 14 13.89 -0.98 18.92
C SER A 14 14.20 -0.87 17.41
N MET A 15 14.46 -1.97 16.74
CA MET A 15 14.68 -2.05 15.28
C MET A 15 13.62 -1.27 14.47
N ARG A 16 12.40 -1.15 14.99
CA ARG A 16 11.32 -0.34 14.43
C ARG A 16 11.70 1.14 14.23
N ARG A 17 12.46 1.74 15.16
CA ARG A 17 12.90 3.14 15.03
C ARG A 17 14.07 3.32 14.05
N MET A 18 14.90 2.32 13.87
CA MET A 18 16.03 2.38 12.93
C MET A 18 15.56 2.29 11.46
N LEU A 19 14.52 1.48 11.16
CA LEU A 19 13.94 1.37 9.82
C LEU A 19 13.26 2.68 9.37
N ILE A 20 12.61 3.40 10.31
CA ILE A 20 11.91 4.66 9.99
C ILE A 20 12.92 5.82 9.80
N ALA A 21 14.06 5.81 10.51
CA ALA A 21 15.03 6.89 10.44
C ALA A 21 15.91 6.86 9.18
N ASN A 22 16.10 5.70 8.55
CA ASN A 22 16.97 5.58 7.37
C ASN A 22 16.20 5.62 6.03
N LEU A 23 14.86 5.69 6.05
CA LEU A 23 14.04 5.79 4.83
C LEU A 23 13.56 7.22 4.56
N VAL A 24 14.40 8.22 4.84
CA VAL A 24 14.24 9.56 4.28
C VAL A 24 14.81 9.51 2.85
N ILE A 25 14.00 9.06 1.93
CA ILE A 25 14.26 9.22 0.50
C ILE A 25 14.24 10.73 0.21
N SER A 26 15.42 11.28 -0.06
CA SER A 26 15.55 12.63 -0.60
C SER A 26 14.77 12.71 -1.89
N GLY A 27 13.57 13.27 -1.83
CA GLY A 27 12.81 13.64 -3.01
C GLY A 27 13.62 14.68 -3.79
N VAL A 28 14.22 14.26 -4.90
CA VAL A 28 14.77 15.18 -5.89
C VAL A 28 13.57 15.90 -6.49
N ILE A 29 13.36 17.14 -6.07
CA ILE A 29 12.45 18.06 -6.74
C ILE A 29 13.12 18.40 -8.07
N PHE A 30 12.72 17.71 -9.14
CA PHE A 30 12.96 18.20 -10.49
C PHE A 30 12.08 19.42 -10.70
N GLY A 31 12.68 20.59 -10.67
CA GLY A 31 12.06 21.82 -11.10
C GLY A 31 11.76 21.72 -12.60
N CYS A 32 10.51 21.46 -12.93
CA CYS A 32 10.02 21.71 -14.29
C CYS A 32 9.88 23.21 -14.47
N THR A 33 10.71 23.77 -15.35
CA THR A 33 10.51 25.08 -15.94
C THR A 33 9.18 25.12 -16.66
N ALA A 34 8.43 26.16 -16.39
CA ALA A 34 7.16 26.45 -17.03
C ALA A 34 7.35 26.66 -18.53
N ASP A 35 6.71 25.81 -19.33
CA ASP A 35 6.27 26.17 -20.68
C ASP A 35 5.14 25.22 -21.11
N GLY A 36 3.96 25.82 -21.37
CA GLY A 36 2.87 25.19 -22.11
C GLY A 36 1.94 24.31 -21.30
N HIS A 37 0.94 24.89 -20.63
CA HIS A 37 -0.26 24.16 -20.23
C HIS A 37 -1.01 23.67 -21.48
N ALA A 38 -0.68 22.45 -21.92
CA ALA A 38 -1.65 21.66 -22.67
C ALA A 38 -2.66 21.16 -21.65
N GLU A 39 -3.89 21.71 -21.69
CA GLU A 39 -5.04 21.12 -20.99
C GLU A 39 -5.09 19.63 -21.36
N ALA A 40 -4.83 18.77 -20.39
CA ALA A 40 -4.98 17.33 -20.56
C ALA A 40 -6.47 17.07 -20.80
N GLN A 41 -6.82 16.74 -22.04
CA GLN A 41 -8.19 16.38 -22.39
C GLN A 41 -8.59 15.14 -21.58
N PRO A 42 -9.82 15.10 -21.03
CA PRO A 42 -10.32 13.96 -20.30
C PRO A 42 -10.29 12.74 -21.21
N ARG A 43 -9.60 11.68 -20.79
CA ARG A 43 -9.52 10.41 -21.51
C ARG A 43 -10.64 9.50 -21.04
N THR A 44 -11.45 9.00 -21.98
CA THR A 44 -12.51 8.04 -21.69
C THR A 44 -12.00 6.63 -21.97
N PHE A 45 -12.26 5.69 -21.05
CA PHE A 45 -11.85 4.30 -21.19
C PHE A 45 -13.10 3.42 -21.21
N GLU A 46 -13.20 2.51 -22.19
CA GLU A 46 -14.20 1.44 -22.21
C GLU A 46 -13.60 0.12 -21.71
N LEU A 47 -14.42 -0.63 -20.97
CA LEU A 47 -14.07 -1.97 -20.51
C LEU A 47 -14.52 -2.99 -21.57
N ASN A 48 -13.60 -3.42 -22.45
CA ASN A 48 -13.82 -4.48 -23.41
C ASN A 48 -12.98 -5.70 -23.02
N ASP A 49 -13.62 -6.87 -22.85
CA ASP A 49 -12.99 -8.16 -22.49
C ASP A 49 -12.06 -8.08 -21.26
N GLY A 50 -12.47 -7.32 -20.24
CA GLY A 50 -11.71 -7.17 -19.00
C GLY A 50 -10.47 -6.27 -19.12
N ARG A 51 -10.34 -5.48 -20.21
CA ARG A 51 -9.29 -4.49 -20.41
C ARG A 51 -9.89 -3.13 -20.69
N PHE A 52 -9.34 -2.08 -20.02
CA PHE A 52 -9.68 -0.71 -20.36
C PHE A 52 -8.99 -0.31 -21.65
N THR A 53 -9.78 -0.03 -22.69
CA THR A 53 -9.32 0.58 -23.93
C THR A 53 -9.72 2.04 -23.95
N GLU A 54 -8.78 2.92 -24.29
CA GLU A 54 -9.06 4.36 -24.45
C GLU A 54 -10.01 4.55 -25.64
N VAL A 55 -11.17 5.12 -25.39
CA VAL A 55 -12.17 5.41 -26.42
C VAL A 55 -12.03 6.87 -26.82
N PRO A 56 -12.10 7.19 -28.15
CA PRO A 56 -12.12 8.57 -28.57
C PRO A 56 -13.29 9.30 -27.90
N THR A 57 -13.00 10.39 -27.27
CA THR A 57 -13.99 11.25 -26.57
C THR A 57 -15.15 11.58 -27.52
N THR A 58 -16.36 11.25 -27.15
CA THR A 58 -17.57 11.72 -27.82
C THR A 58 -17.47 13.24 -28.00
N ASN A 59 -17.76 13.74 -29.19
CA ASN A 59 -17.70 15.18 -29.47
C ASN A 59 -18.48 15.96 -28.43
N PRO A 60 -17.96 17.06 -27.90
CA PRO A 60 -18.68 17.91 -26.92
C PRO A 60 -20.05 18.40 -27.41
N SER A 61 -20.32 18.33 -28.72
CA SER A 61 -21.60 18.67 -29.34
C SER A 61 -22.70 17.62 -29.15
N ASP A 62 -22.35 16.38 -28.78
CA ASP A 62 -23.29 15.26 -28.63
C ASP A 62 -23.75 15.08 -27.17
N LEU A 63 -23.21 15.88 -26.23
CA LEU A 63 -23.68 15.89 -24.87
C LEU A 63 -25.06 16.57 -24.75
N PRO A 64 -25.99 16.01 -23.96
CA PRO A 64 -27.28 16.65 -23.71
C PRO A 64 -27.05 18.08 -23.17
N LYS A 65 -27.88 19.02 -23.61
CA LYS A 65 -27.78 20.39 -23.11
C LYS A 65 -27.85 20.38 -21.59
N THR A 66 -26.84 20.91 -20.95
CA THR A 66 -26.73 20.90 -19.48
C THR A 66 -27.88 21.77 -18.91
N ASP A 67 -28.60 21.17 -17.97
CA ASP A 67 -29.66 21.87 -17.24
C ASP A 67 -29.08 23.14 -16.56
N PRO A 68 -29.74 24.29 -16.68
CA PRO A 68 -29.29 25.53 -16.03
C PRO A 68 -29.07 25.38 -14.51
N VAL A 69 -29.84 24.50 -13.86
CA VAL A 69 -29.69 24.24 -12.41
C VAL A 69 -28.37 23.50 -12.14
N LEU A 70 -28.03 22.48 -12.95
CA LEU A 70 -26.76 21.75 -12.80
C LEU A 70 -25.56 22.69 -13.04
N LYS A 71 -25.67 23.59 -14.03
CA LYS A 71 -24.62 24.60 -14.26
C LYS A 71 -24.47 25.57 -13.08
N ARG A 72 -25.57 25.90 -12.39
CA ARG A 72 -25.52 26.69 -11.18
C ARG A 72 -24.85 25.90 -10.02
N ILE A 73 -25.17 24.62 -9.88
CA ILE A 73 -24.55 23.76 -8.87
C ILE A 73 -23.04 23.66 -9.10
N GLU A 74 -22.59 23.46 -10.34
CA GLU A 74 -21.18 23.48 -10.73
C GLU A 74 -20.51 24.81 -10.29
N ASN A 75 -21.10 25.95 -10.57
CA ASN A 75 -20.58 27.23 -10.12
C ASN A 75 -20.53 27.38 -8.59
N LEU A 76 -21.47 26.78 -7.85
CA LEU A 76 -21.42 26.76 -6.38
C LEU A 76 -20.23 25.92 -5.88
N ILE A 77 -19.95 24.79 -6.51
CA ILE A 77 -18.79 23.94 -6.20
C ILE A 77 -17.49 24.69 -6.47
N ASP A 78 -17.35 25.34 -7.63
CA ASP A 78 -16.18 26.13 -8.00
C ASP A 78 -15.90 27.27 -7.01
N ARG A 79 -16.95 27.85 -6.44
CA ARG A 79 -16.87 28.89 -5.39
C ARG A 79 -16.72 28.31 -3.98
N GLN A 80 -16.58 26.99 -3.85
CA GLN A 80 -16.47 26.27 -2.57
C GLN A 80 -17.70 26.48 -1.65
N GLN A 81 -18.86 26.79 -2.23
CA GLN A 81 -20.13 26.94 -1.51
C GLN A 81 -20.82 25.58 -1.39
N PHE A 82 -20.10 24.60 -0.81
CA PHE A 82 -20.45 23.18 -0.81
C PHE A 82 -21.80 22.88 -0.13
N ALA A 83 -22.12 23.56 0.97
CA ALA A 83 -23.40 23.35 1.65
C ALA A 83 -24.62 23.78 0.79
N ALA A 84 -24.47 24.81 -0.02
CA ALA A 84 -25.50 25.23 -0.96
C ALA A 84 -25.59 24.28 -2.15
N ALA A 85 -24.42 23.87 -2.68
CA ALA A 85 -24.34 22.91 -3.76
C ALA A 85 -24.95 21.54 -3.38
N ASP A 86 -24.67 21.03 -2.19
CA ASP A 86 -25.23 19.79 -1.63
C ASP A 86 -26.77 19.87 -1.59
N LYS A 87 -27.31 20.91 -1.01
CA LYS A 87 -28.78 21.11 -0.91
C LYS A 87 -29.45 21.17 -2.29
N GLU A 88 -28.87 21.93 -3.23
CA GLU A 88 -29.47 22.12 -4.55
C GLU A 88 -29.33 20.87 -5.43
N SER A 89 -28.18 20.18 -5.39
CA SER A 89 -27.97 18.95 -6.14
C SER A 89 -28.85 17.81 -5.64
N LEU A 90 -29.03 17.67 -4.33
CA LEU A 90 -29.96 16.69 -3.77
C LEU A 90 -31.40 16.97 -4.20
N ALA A 91 -31.86 18.25 -4.14
CA ALA A 91 -33.20 18.61 -4.58
C ALA A 91 -33.41 18.31 -6.07
N TRP A 92 -32.38 18.54 -6.90
CA TRP A 92 -32.43 18.25 -8.32
C TRP A 92 -32.50 16.73 -8.58
N LEU A 93 -31.66 15.91 -7.94
CA LEU A 93 -31.67 14.47 -8.07
C LEU A 93 -33.02 13.85 -7.69
N LEU A 94 -33.66 14.32 -6.63
CA LEU A 94 -34.96 13.83 -6.18
C LEU A 94 -36.08 14.05 -7.22
N SER A 95 -35.96 15.10 -8.03
CA SER A 95 -37.00 15.50 -9.00
C SER A 95 -36.70 15.07 -10.45
N HIS A 96 -35.47 14.61 -10.76
CA HIS A 96 -35.02 14.38 -12.14
C HIS A 96 -34.44 12.96 -12.37
N LYS A 97 -34.98 11.94 -11.73
CA LYS A 97 -34.45 10.56 -11.76
C LYS A 97 -34.25 9.96 -13.15
N ASN A 98 -35.05 10.39 -14.14
CA ASN A 98 -35.01 9.90 -15.51
C ASN A 98 -34.39 10.91 -16.49
N ASP A 99 -33.73 11.95 -15.99
CA ASP A 99 -33.11 12.97 -16.83
C ASP A 99 -31.81 12.42 -17.46
N PRO A 100 -31.52 12.72 -18.75
CA PRO A 100 -30.27 12.35 -19.38
C PRO A 100 -29.01 12.86 -18.67
N ASN A 101 -29.14 13.95 -17.90
CA ASN A 101 -28.06 14.53 -17.11
C ASN A 101 -27.96 13.94 -15.68
N TYR A 102 -28.73 12.89 -15.36
CA TYR A 102 -28.74 12.33 -13.99
C TYR A 102 -27.34 11.91 -13.51
N ALA A 103 -26.53 11.34 -14.40
CA ALA A 103 -25.13 11.00 -14.10
C ALA A 103 -24.28 12.23 -13.73
N LEU A 104 -24.46 13.36 -14.42
CA LEU A 104 -23.84 14.65 -14.03
C LEU A 104 -24.33 15.11 -12.66
N GLY A 105 -25.64 15.01 -12.42
CA GLY A 105 -26.24 15.33 -11.12
C GLY A 105 -25.62 14.55 -9.97
N LEU A 106 -25.46 13.24 -10.12
CA LEU A 106 -24.79 12.36 -9.15
C LEU A 106 -23.34 12.79 -8.90
N TYR A 107 -22.60 13.07 -9.97
CA TYR A 107 -21.21 13.49 -9.88
C TYR A 107 -21.05 14.82 -9.13
N LEU A 108 -21.85 15.83 -9.49
CA LEU A 108 -21.83 17.14 -8.81
C LEU A 108 -22.26 17.03 -7.35
N HIS A 109 -23.26 16.19 -7.04
CA HIS A 109 -23.67 15.95 -5.66
C HIS A 109 -22.56 15.28 -4.85
N ALA A 110 -21.87 14.29 -5.42
CA ALA A 110 -20.72 13.65 -4.77
C ALA A 110 -19.60 14.67 -4.49
N GLN A 111 -19.30 15.57 -5.44
CA GLN A 111 -18.30 16.64 -5.22
C GLN A 111 -18.75 17.61 -4.11
N ALA A 112 -20.02 17.98 -4.10
CA ALA A 112 -20.58 18.86 -3.07
C ALA A 112 -20.50 18.24 -1.67
N LEU A 113 -20.84 16.95 -1.55
CA LEU A 113 -20.74 16.19 -0.29
C LEU A 113 -19.29 16.07 0.21
N ASP A 114 -18.35 15.76 -0.68
CA ASP A 114 -16.92 15.65 -0.31
C ASP A 114 -16.40 16.99 0.22
N GLY A 115 -16.70 18.09 -0.49
CA GLY A 115 -16.34 19.44 -0.05
C GLY A 115 -17.07 19.89 1.21
N ASN A 116 -18.30 19.43 1.44
CA ASN A 116 -19.10 19.72 2.64
C ASN A 116 -18.68 18.90 3.86
N GLY A 117 -17.74 17.96 3.69
CA GLY A 117 -17.16 17.17 4.79
C GLY A 117 -17.84 15.83 5.03
N ASP A 118 -18.60 15.32 4.07
CA ASP A 118 -19.23 13.99 4.10
C ASP A 118 -18.66 13.07 3.00
N PRO A 119 -17.36 12.71 3.08
CA PRO A 119 -16.68 11.94 2.04
C PRO A 119 -17.25 10.52 1.87
N ILE A 120 -17.81 9.95 2.93
CA ILE A 120 -18.39 8.60 2.87
C ILE A 120 -19.61 8.59 1.96
N LYS A 121 -20.54 9.55 2.15
CA LYS A 121 -21.70 9.65 1.25
C LYS A 121 -21.27 10.01 -0.17
N ALA A 122 -20.31 10.92 -0.32
CA ALA A 122 -19.76 11.26 -1.63
C ALA A 122 -19.27 10.00 -2.38
N PHE A 123 -18.57 9.11 -1.70
CA PHE A 123 -18.11 7.85 -2.27
C PHE A 123 -19.29 6.99 -2.76
N TYR A 124 -20.34 6.83 -1.96
CA TYR A 124 -21.52 6.04 -2.35
C TYR A 124 -22.32 6.65 -3.51
N TYR A 125 -22.40 7.96 -3.64
CA TYR A 125 -23.02 8.59 -4.82
C TYR A 125 -22.17 8.39 -6.08
N CYS A 126 -20.84 8.34 -5.96
CA CYS A 126 -19.98 7.87 -7.05
C CYS A 126 -20.24 6.39 -7.38
N ASP A 127 -20.43 5.52 -6.37
CA ASP A 127 -20.80 4.11 -6.61
C ASP A 127 -22.09 3.99 -7.41
N GLU A 128 -23.14 4.73 -7.05
CA GLU A 128 -24.40 4.74 -7.78
C GLU A 128 -24.20 5.16 -9.25
N LEU A 129 -23.38 6.21 -9.49
CA LEU A 129 -23.05 6.63 -10.84
C LEU A 129 -22.34 5.52 -11.63
N LEU A 130 -21.32 4.93 -11.03
CA LEU A 130 -20.48 3.90 -11.69
C LEU A 130 -21.27 2.63 -11.98
N ASP A 131 -22.21 2.24 -11.12
CA ASP A 131 -23.05 1.06 -11.29
C ASP A 131 -24.17 1.29 -12.32
N THR A 132 -24.76 2.49 -12.31
CA THR A 132 -25.95 2.78 -13.12
C THR A 132 -25.61 3.30 -14.51
N PHE A 133 -24.47 4.03 -14.63
CA PHE A 133 -24.11 4.74 -15.87
C PHE A 133 -22.67 4.44 -16.33
N PRO A 134 -22.32 3.17 -16.61
CA PRO A 134 -20.95 2.77 -16.96
C PRO A 134 -20.42 3.43 -18.25
N ALA A 135 -21.31 3.83 -19.16
CA ALA A 135 -20.94 4.54 -20.40
C ALA A 135 -20.96 6.06 -20.26
N SER A 136 -21.17 6.61 -19.05
CA SER A 136 -21.20 8.05 -18.81
C SER A 136 -19.81 8.68 -18.96
N PRO A 137 -19.70 9.88 -19.55
CA PRO A 137 -18.45 10.65 -19.54
C PRO A 137 -17.96 11.01 -18.13
N TYR A 138 -18.82 10.89 -17.12
CA TYR A 138 -18.50 11.13 -15.72
C TYR A 138 -17.99 9.86 -14.99
N TYR A 139 -17.92 8.71 -15.66
CA TYR A 139 -17.43 7.46 -15.07
C TYR A 139 -15.98 7.58 -14.56
N ALA A 140 -15.07 7.98 -15.43
CA ALA A 140 -13.65 8.15 -15.05
C ALA A 140 -13.45 9.25 -14.00
N PRO A 141 -14.06 10.45 -14.14
CA PRO A 141 -14.04 11.49 -13.09
C PRO A 141 -14.59 11.03 -11.73
N ALA A 142 -15.66 10.25 -11.72
CA ALA A 142 -16.23 9.71 -10.48
C ALA A 142 -15.28 8.70 -9.80
N LEU A 143 -14.64 7.83 -10.57
CA LEU A 143 -13.66 6.88 -10.07
C LEU A 143 -12.42 7.59 -9.50
N GLU A 144 -11.97 8.67 -10.15
CA GLU A 144 -10.90 9.53 -9.62
C GLU A 144 -11.30 10.25 -8.33
N LEU A 145 -12.56 10.71 -8.23
CA LEU A 145 -13.08 11.30 -7.01
C LEU A 145 -13.10 10.28 -5.88
N GLN A 146 -13.53 9.04 -6.14
CA GLN A 146 -13.47 7.95 -5.16
C GLN A 146 -12.04 7.70 -4.65
N TYR A 147 -11.06 7.67 -5.56
CA TYR A 147 -9.66 7.51 -5.17
C TYR A 147 -9.17 8.66 -4.29
N ARG A 148 -9.45 9.93 -4.67
CA ARG A 148 -9.06 11.11 -3.87
C ARG A 148 -9.69 11.10 -2.48
N ILE A 149 -10.95 10.70 -2.38
CA ILE A 149 -11.63 10.54 -1.09
C ILE A 149 -10.91 9.50 -0.24
N ALA A 150 -10.70 8.29 -0.75
CA ALA A 150 -10.03 7.21 -0.04
C ALA A 150 -8.61 7.58 0.37
N ASP A 151 -7.83 8.17 -0.52
CA ASP A 151 -6.46 8.63 -0.23
C ASP A 151 -6.42 9.70 0.85
N SER A 152 -7.35 10.67 0.81
CA SER A 152 -7.44 11.71 1.84
C SER A 152 -7.75 11.13 3.22
N LEU A 153 -8.59 10.10 3.31
CA LEU A 153 -8.91 9.40 4.55
C LEU A 153 -7.72 8.59 5.06
N LEU A 154 -6.99 7.89 4.20
CA LEU A 154 -5.73 7.21 4.55
C LEU A 154 -4.64 8.19 4.97
N SER A 155 -4.69 9.42 4.49
CA SER A 155 -3.76 10.49 4.85
C SER A 155 -4.15 11.21 6.15
N GLY A 156 -5.19 10.74 6.85
CA GLY A 156 -5.60 11.23 8.16
C GLY A 156 -6.70 12.28 8.14
N ARG A 157 -7.42 12.47 7.02
CA ARG A 157 -8.65 13.28 7.01
C ARG A 157 -9.64 12.68 7.99
N LYS A 158 -10.06 13.47 8.97
CA LYS A 158 -11.02 13.04 9.99
C LYS A 158 -12.44 13.22 9.52
N LEU A 159 -13.28 12.23 9.83
CA LEU A 159 -14.73 12.34 9.64
C LEU A 159 -15.32 13.30 10.66
N SER A 160 -16.29 14.10 10.22
CA SER A 160 -17.08 14.99 11.08
C SER A 160 -18.27 14.19 11.64
N PHE A 161 -18.36 14.08 12.97
CA PHE A 161 -19.54 13.54 13.64
C PHE A 161 -20.08 14.57 14.61
N LEU A 162 -21.35 14.98 14.44
CA LEU A 162 -21.98 16.04 15.22
C LEU A 162 -21.14 17.34 15.31
N GLY A 163 -20.45 17.70 14.22
CA GLY A 163 -19.58 18.88 14.17
C GLY A 163 -18.20 18.71 14.81
N MET A 164 -17.89 17.52 15.37
CA MET A 164 -16.58 17.19 15.93
C MET A 164 -15.83 16.23 15.01
N LYS A 165 -14.56 16.50 14.71
CA LYS A 165 -13.68 15.65 13.89
C LYS A 165 -13.04 14.58 14.79
N VAL A 166 -13.68 13.42 14.93
CA VAL A 166 -13.32 12.43 15.97
C VAL A 166 -12.95 11.04 15.44
N LEU A 167 -13.46 10.62 14.27
CA LEU A 167 -13.31 9.25 13.79
C LEU A 167 -12.20 9.12 12.73
N SER A 168 -11.37 8.09 12.90
CA SER A 168 -10.51 7.59 11.83
C SER A 168 -11.36 6.69 10.93
N ALA A 169 -11.28 6.92 9.63
CA ALA A 169 -11.98 6.13 8.61
C ALA A 169 -10.99 5.32 7.77
N SER A 170 -9.89 4.88 8.37
CA SER A 170 -8.86 4.14 7.66
C SER A 170 -9.35 2.80 7.12
N ASP A 171 -10.17 2.09 7.89
CA ASP A 171 -10.72 0.80 7.47
C ASP A 171 -11.70 0.96 6.32
N ASP A 172 -12.57 1.98 6.40
CA ASP A 172 -13.47 2.35 5.30
C ASP A 172 -12.67 2.74 4.05
N ALA A 173 -11.58 3.49 4.24
CA ALA A 173 -10.74 3.93 3.12
C ALA A 173 -9.99 2.77 2.45
N ILE A 174 -9.55 1.76 3.20
CA ILE A 174 -8.99 0.53 2.65
C ILE A 174 -10.05 -0.23 1.84
N GLU A 175 -11.27 -0.37 2.35
CA GLU A 175 -12.37 -0.98 1.59
C GLU A 175 -12.65 -0.20 0.30
N MET A 176 -12.67 1.13 0.35
CA MET A 176 -12.81 1.97 -0.83
C MET A 176 -11.71 1.72 -1.87
N MET A 177 -10.44 1.60 -1.45
CA MET A 177 -9.33 1.28 -2.34
C MET A 177 -9.50 -0.11 -3.00
N PHE A 178 -10.00 -1.11 -2.27
CA PHE A 178 -10.33 -2.41 -2.86
C PHE A 178 -11.47 -2.34 -3.88
N ARG A 179 -12.51 -1.57 -3.61
CA ARG A 179 -13.62 -1.38 -4.56
C ARG A 179 -13.15 -0.73 -5.86
N ILE A 180 -12.25 0.26 -5.80
CA ILE A 180 -11.64 0.87 -6.98
C ILE A 180 -10.88 -0.17 -7.82
N GLN A 181 -10.10 -1.04 -7.16
CA GLN A 181 -9.37 -2.12 -7.84
C GLN A 181 -10.33 -3.13 -8.52
N GLN A 182 -11.46 -3.45 -7.88
CA GLN A 182 -12.46 -4.36 -8.44
C GLN A 182 -13.22 -3.76 -9.62
N ARG A 183 -13.51 -2.45 -9.59
CA ARG A 183 -14.26 -1.77 -10.65
C ARG A 183 -13.43 -1.53 -11.90
N ALA A 184 -12.15 -1.27 -11.75
CA ALA A 184 -11.28 -0.88 -12.83
C ALA A 184 -9.98 -1.71 -12.87
N PRO A 185 -10.07 -3.06 -12.92
CA PRO A 185 -8.90 -3.91 -12.86
C PRO A 185 -7.94 -3.62 -14.02
N GLY A 186 -6.63 -3.48 -13.69
CA GLY A 186 -5.60 -3.17 -14.68
C GLY A 186 -5.54 -1.71 -15.13
N SER A 187 -6.41 -0.84 -14.62
CA SER A 187 -6.33 0.60 -14.88
C SER A 187 -5.18 1.24 -14.08
N PRO A 188 -4.65 2.40 -14.53
CA PRO A 188 -3.66 3.16 -13.77
C PRO A 188 -4.17 3.56 -12.37
N LEU A 189 -5.49 3.70 -12.20
CA LEU A 189 -6.08 4.07 -10.91
C LEU A 189 -6.13 2.89 -9.95
N ALA A 190 -6.45 1.68 -10.44
CA ALA A 190 -6.38 0.45 -9.65
C ALA A 190 -4.95 0.15 -9.20
N GLU A 191 -3.98 0.41 -10.07
CA GLU A 191 -2.55 0.30 -9.75
C GLU A 191 -2.17 1.26 -8.61
N LYS A 192 -2.55 2.55 -8.72
CA LYS A 192 -2.34 3.54 -7.66
C LYS A 192 -3.03 3.15 -6.35
N ALA A 193 -4.26 2.62 -6.42
CA ALA A 193 -5.02 2.20 -5.25
C ALA A 193 -4.33 1.04 -4.52
N LEU A 194 -3.85 0.02 -5.25
CA LEU A 194 -3.13 -1.11 -4.65
C LEU A 194 -1.80 -0.67 -4.02
N ARG A 195 -1.02 0.16 -4.73
CA ARG A 195 0.22 0.73 -4.18
C ARG A 195 -0.05 1.53 -2.91
N ARG A 196 -1.06 2.40 -2.94
CA ARG A 196 -1.41 3.25 -1.81
C ARG A 196 -1.84 2.44 -0.58
N THR A 197 -2.57 1.35 -0.79
CA THR A 197 -2.94 0.39 0.26
C THR A 197 -1.70 -0.26 0.88
N ALA A 198 -0.76 -0.73 0.05
CA ALA A 198 0.49 -1.33 0.53
C ALA A 198 1.35 -0.33 1.32
N ASP A 199 1.48 0.90 0.81
CA ASP A 199 2.22 1.98 1.47
C ASP A 199 1.58 2.37 2.82
N TYR A 200 0.26 2.34 2.90
CA TYR A 200 -0.47 2.60 4.14
C TYR A 200 -0.19 1.54 5.19
N TYR A 201 -0.29 0.25 4.85
CA TYR A 201 0.03 -0.85 5.75
C TYR A 201 1.48 -0.77 6.24
N PHE A 202 2.41 -0.50 5.33
CA PHE A 202 3.82 -0.34 5.68
C PHE A 202 4.05 0.81 6.67
N ALA A 203 3.44 1.96 6.43
CA ALA A 203 3.56 3.14 7.30
C ALA A 203 2.96 2.92 8.69
N ASN A 204 1.90 2.11 8.79
CA ASN A 204 1.27 1.77 10.07
C ASN A 204 2.00 0.66 10.84
N GLY A 205 2.93 -0.05 10.20
CA GLY A 205 3.63 -1.17 10.79
C GLY A 205 2.88 -2.50 10.70
N ASP A 206 1.84 -2.57 9.86
CA ASP A 206 1.10 -3.79 9.53
C ASP A 206 1.87 -4.53 8.43
N PHE A 207 3.07 -5.00 8.80
CA PHE A 207 4.07 -5.47 7.85
C PHE A 207 3.70 -6.77 7.14
N ASP A 208 2.86 -7.61 7.71
CA ASP A 208 2.30 -8.79 7.07
C ASP A 208 1.37 -8.40 5.92
N LEU A 209 0.41 -7.50 6.18
CA LEU A 209 -0.49 -6.97 5.16
C LEU A 209 0.26 -6.17 4.08
N ALA A 210 1.31 -5.42 4.49
CA ALA A 210 2.15 -4.69 3.56
C ALA A 210 2.90 -5.63 2.61
N ALA A 211 3.51 -6.71 3.13
CA ALA A 211 4.23 -7.70 2.33
C ALA A 211 3.30 -8.37 1.30
N ASP A 212 2.08 -8.72 1.73
CA ASP A 212 1.07 -9.32 0.86
C ASP A 212 0.60 -8.35 -0.22
N ALA A 213 0.32 -7.11 0.12
CA ALA A 213 -0.15 -6.09 -0.82
C ALA A 213 0.93 -5.71 -1.84
N TYR A 214 2.20 -5.53 -1.44
CA TYR A 214 3.30 -5.33 -2.37
C TYR A 214 3.54 -6.56 -3.26
N GLY A 215 3.40 -7.76 -2.71
CA GLY A 215 3.49 -9.01 -3.48
C GLY A 215 2.38 -9.13 -4.52
N ALA A 216 1.15 -8.72 -4.17
CA ALA A 216 0.04 -8.66 -5.10
C ALA A 216 0.30 -7.64 -6.21
N PHE A 217 0.82 -6.45 -5.85
CA PHE A 217 1.21 -5.42 -6.82
C PHE A 217 2.25 -5.95 -7.82
N ALA A 218 3.33 -6.56 -7.33
CA ALA A 218 4.40 -7.09 -8.18
C ALA A 218 3.89 -8.16 -9.18
N LYS A 219 2.93 -8.99 -8.76
CA LYS A 219 2.31 -10.00 -9.62
C LYS A 219 1.38 -9.38 -10.67
N GLN A 220 0.60 -8.37 -10.28
CA GLN A 220 -0.41 -7.77 -11.14
C GLN A 220 0.19 -6.76 -12.13
N TYR A 221 1.26 -6.05 -11.72
CA TYR A 221 1.90 -5.00 -12.51
C TYR A 221 3.40 -5.25 -12.75
N PRO A 222 3.78 -6.39 -13.38
CA PRO A 222 5.20 -6.79 -13.53
C PRO A 222 6.01 -5.89 -14.47
N ARG A 223 5.36 -4.98 -15.20
CA ARG A 223 5.99 -4.01 -16.10
C ARG A 223 6.01 -2.59 -15.55
N ASN A 224 5.59 -2.41 -14.30
CA ASN A 224 5.63 -1.10 -13.67
C ASN A 224 7.08 -0.64 -13.52
N PRO A 225 7.42 0.61 -13.86
CA PRO A 225 8.78 1.14 -13.73
C PRO A 225 9.28 1.18 -12.29
N ASP A 226 8.38 1.31 -11.31
CA ASP A 226 8.71 1.33 -9.89
C ASP A 226 8.77 -0.08 -9.25
N LEU A 227 8.67 -1.14 -10.07
CA LEU A 227 8.68 -2.52 -9.58
C LEU A 227 9.87 -2.83 -8.66
N PRO A 228 11.11 -2.38 -8.94
CA PRO A 228 12.24 -2.63 -8.04
C PRO A 228 12.03 -2.03 -6.65
N GLU A 229 11.44 -0.84 -6.55
CA GLU A 229 11.10 -0.21 -5.26
C GLU A 229 10.02 -0.99 -4.51
N ILE A 230 9.00 -1.46 -5.23
CA ILE A 230 7.91 -2.27 -4.67
C ILE A 230 8.46 -3.58 -4.09
N LEU A 231 9.32 -4.28 -4.83
CA LEU A 231 9.96 -5.50 -4.37
C LEU A 231 10.87 -5.26 -3.15
N LEU A 232 11.55 -4.13 -3.13
CA LEU A 232 12.35 -3.71 -1.98
C LEU A 232 11.48 -3.48 -0.75
N ARG A 233 10.37 -2.78 -0.89
CA ARG A 233 9.41 -2.55 0.21
C ARG A 233 8.78 -3.86 0.69
N GLN A 234 8.49 -4.79 -0.21
CA GLN A 234 8.04 -6.13 0.14
C GLN A 234 9.08 -6.87 0.99
N ALA A 235 10.35 -6.85 0.58
CA ALA A 235 11.44 -7.48 1.32
C ALA A 235 11.63 -6.84 2.71
N PHE A 236 11.57 -5.52 2.81
CA PHE A 236 11.63 -4.82 4.09
C PHE A 236 10.40 -5.09 4.98
N SER A 237 9.22 -5.25 4.39
CA SER A 237 8.02 -5.65 5.13
C SER A 237 8.20 -7.04 5.77
N ASN A 238 8.73 -8.01 5.01
CA ASN A 238 9.06 -9.32 5.56
C ASN A 238 10.17 -9.25 6.62
N TYR A 239 11.21 -8.44 6.38
CA TYR A 239 12.28 -8.24 7.37
C TYR A 239 11.74 -7.67 8.70
N ALA A 240 10.83 -6.71 8.63
CA ALA A 240 10.25 -6.04 9.79
C ALA A 240 9.31 -6.93 10.62
N GLN A 241 8.77 -8.00 10.06
CA GLN A 241 7.96 -8.98 10.79
C GLN A 241 8.80 -9.84 11.76
N PHE A 242 10.12 -9.91 11.56
CA PHE A 242 10.97 -10.73 12.41
C PHE A 242 11.12 -10.11 13.80
N THR A 243 10.68 -10.82 14.83
CA THR A 243 10.63 -10.36 16.22
C THR A 243 11.78 -10.89 17.08
N GLY A 244 12.67 -11.70 16.52
CA GLY A 244 13.87 -12.18 17.20
C GLY A 244 14.15 -13.67 17.04
N VAL A 245 15.36 -14.09 17.45
CA VAL A 245 15.91 -15.44 17.20
C VAL A 245 15.11 -16.59 17.85
N ARG A 246 14.25 -16.31 18.79
CA ARG A 246 13.39 -17.32 19.46
C ARG A 246 12.08 -17.56 18.72
N PHE A 247 11.71 -16.69 17.80
CA PHE A 247 10.44 -16.71 17.07
C PHE A 247 10.61 -17.35 15.68
N ASP A 248 9.55 -17.39 14.91
CA ASP A 248 9.54 -17.93 13.57
C ASP A 248 10.51 -17.18 12.64
N PRO A 249 11.45 -17.86 11.97
CA PRO A 249 12.37 -17.23 11.03
C PRO A 249 11.79 -17.03 9.64
N THR A 250 10.61 -17.56 9.33
CA THR A 250 10.05 -17.57 7.97
C THR A 250 10.03 -16.20 7.32
N PRO A 251 9.57 -15.11 7.98
CA PRO A 251 9.61 -13.80 7.39
C PRO A 251 11.04 -13.34 7.05
N LEU A 252 11.99 -13.65 7.91
CA LEU A 252 13.39 -13.28 7.69
C LEU A 252 14.03 -14.06 6.53
N ILE A 253 13.68 -15.34 6.37
CA ILE A 253 14.11 -16.18 5.25
C ILE A 253 13.51 -15.64 3.94
N ASN A 254 12.24 -15.27 3.94
CA ASN A 254 11.58 -14.67 2.80
C ASN A 254 12.23 -13.33 2.41
N ALA A 255 12.48 -12.46 3.39
CA ALA A 255 13.18 -11.21 3.17
C ALA A 255 14.56 -11.41 2.52
N ARG A 256 15.33 -12.38 3.05
CA ARG A 256 16.63 -12.73 2.49
C ARG A 256 16.55 -13.14 1.03
N GLN A 257 15.62 -14.05 0.71
CA GLN A 257 15.46 -14.54 -0.67
C GLN A 257 15.07 -13.38 -1.61
N GLN A 258 14.12 -12.57 -1.22
CA GLN A 258 13.69 -11.39 -2.00
C GLN A 258 14.82 -10.38 -2.20
N MET A 259 15.65 -10.16 -1.18
CA MET A 259 16.83 -9.28 -1.29
C MET A 259 17.90 -9.85 -2.22
N VAL A 260 18.12 -11.16 -2.19
CA VAL A 260 19.02 -11.85 -3.13
C VAL A 260 18.49 -11.75 -4.57
N ASP A 261 17.19 -11.91 -4.75
CA ASP A 261 16.56 -11.77 -6.07
C ASP A 261 16.69 -10.33 -6.60
N LEU A 262 16.55 -9.33 -5.72
CA LEU A 262 16.80 -7.92 -6.06
C LEU A 262 18.25 -7.66 -6.48
N ILE A 263 19.24 -8.24 -5.79
CA ILE A 263 20.66 -8.12 -6.17
C ILE A 263 20.88 -8.67 -7.58
N ASN A 264 20.26 -9.79 -7.91
CA ASN A 264 20.42 -10.44 -9.21
C ASN A 264 19.68 -9.73 -10.35
N GLN A 265 18.47 -9.24 -10.09
CA GLN A 265 17.61 -8.65 -11.14
C GLN A 265 17.82 -7.15 -11.29
N TYR A 266 18.15 -6.44 -10.22
CA TYR A 266 18.27 -4.98 -10.16
C TYR A 266 19.53 -4.54 -9.41
N PRO A 267 20.75 -4.86 -9.92
CA PRO A 267 22.01 -4.66 -9.19
C PRO A 267 22.28 -3.19 -8.86
N GLU A 268 21.85 -2.25 -9.70
CA GLU A 268 22.03 -0.82 -9.44
C GLU A 268 21.20 -0.36 -8.23
N VAL A 269 19.94 -0.83 -8.13
CA VAL A 269 19.08 -0.54 -6.99
C VAL A 269 19.63 -1.20 -5.73
N ALA A 270 20.06 -2.45 -5.84
CA ALA A 270 20.63 -3.20 -4.72
C ALA A 270 21.90 -2.52 -4.17
N GLN A 271 22.75 -1.97 -5.01
CA GLN A 271 23.94 -1.24 -4.60
C GLN A 271 23.59 0.10 -3.96
N ARG A 272 22.69 0.88 -4.56
CA ARG A 272 22.24 2.18 -4.05
C ARG A 272 21.63 2.05 -2.65
N GLU A 273 20.81 1.02 -2.43
CA GLU A 273 20.12 0.76 -1.16
C GLU A 273 20.93 -0.13 -0.21
N ASN A 274 22.19 -0.46 -0.56
CA ASN A 274 23.11 -1.28 0.25
C ASN A 274 22.51 -2.64 0.67
N ILE A 275 21.74 -3.27 -0.22
CA ILE A 275 21.04 -4.54 0.04
C ILE A 275 22.01 -5.67 0.45
N PRO A 276 23.22 -5.82 -0.12
CA PRO A 276 24.17 -6.85 0.31
C PRO A 276 24.45 -6.82 1.81
N SER A 277 24.58 -5.64 2.42
CA SER A 277 24.79 -5.51 3.88
C SER A 277 23.58 -5.99 4.70
N PHE A 278 22.36 -5.80 4.19
CA PHE A 278 21.16 -6.37 4.83
C PHE A 278 21.16 -7.88 4.75
N VAL A 279 21.53 -8.48 3.60
CA VAL A 279 21.64 -9.94 3.44
C VAL A 279 22.66 -10.50 4.43
N ASP A 280 23.84 -9.88 4.56
CA ASP A 280 24.85 -10.30 5.53
C ASP A 280 24.33 -10.23 6.99
N SER A 281 23.58 -9.18 7.32
CA SER A 281 22.97 -9.04 8.65
C SER A 281 21.92 -10.13 8.92
N ILE A 282 21.11 -10.43 7.91
CA ILE A 282 20.12 -11.51 7.98
C ILE A 282 20.82 -12.85 8.17
N ASP A 283 21.87 -13.13 7.41
CA ASP A 283 22.62 -14.38 7.48
C ASP A 283 23.25 -14.60 8.86
N LYS A 284 23.82 -13.54 9.45
CA LYS A 284 24.30 -13.57 10.84
C LYS A 284 23.18 -13.87 11.84
N THR A 285 22.02 -13.28 11.64
CA THR A 285 20.86 -13.48 12.53
C THR A 285 20.32 -14.91 12.41
N LEU A 286 20.23 -15.46 11.20
CA LEU A 286 19.81 -16.83 10.96
C LEU A 286 20.82 -17.85 11.49
N ALA A 287 22.13 -17.60 11.32
CA ALA A 287 23.19 -18.40 11.92
C ALA A 287 23.06 -18.42 13.46
N ARG A 288 22.85 -17.25 14.07
CA ARG A 288 22.62 -17.13 15.51
C ARG A 288 21.39 -17.89 15.97
N LYS A 289 20.30 -17.88 15.18
CA LYS A 289 19.10 -18.67 15.48
C LYS A 289 19.39 -20.16 15.51
N LEU A 290 20.09 -20.67 14.51
CA LEU A 290 20.47 -22.09 14.46
C LEU A 290 21.36 -22.47 15.65
N TRP A 291 22.31 -21.63 16.00
CA TRP A 291 23.14 -21.82 17.19
C TRP A 291 22.32 -21.91 18.48
N VAL A 292 21.42 -20.97 18.71
CA VAL A 292 20.52 -20.94 19.88
C VAL A 292 19.64 -22.20 19.92
N THR A 293 19.15 -22.64 18.76
CA THR A 293 18.34 -23.86 18.63
C THR A 293 19.17 -25.11 18.95
N ALA A 294 20.40 -25.20 18.49
CA ALA A 294 21.29 -26.31 18.79
C ALA A 294 21.65 -26.36 20.28
N ASP A 295 21.91 -25.21 20.89
CA ASP A 295 22.16 -25.12 22.33
C ASP A 295 20.92 -25.48 23.17
N PHE A 296 19.74 -25.11 22.74
CA PHE A 296 18.49 -25.58 23.36
C PHE A 296 18.38 -27.11 23.33
N TYR A 297 18.60 -27.73 22.18
CA TYR A 297 18.61 -29.22 22.09
C TYR A 297 19.65 -29.86 22.99
N ARG A 298 20.85 -29.30 23.05
CA ARG A 298 21.89 -29.75 23.93
C ARG A 298 21.48 -29.71 25.41
N ARG A 299 20.91 -28.63 25.86
CA ARG A 299 20.43 -28.41 27.25
C ARG A 299 19.24 -29.28 27.61
N THR A 300 18.43 -29.65 26.62
CA THR A 300 17.23 -30.50 26.82
C THR A 300 17.55 -32.00 26.59
N ASN A 301 18.83 -32.41 26.63
CA ASN A 301 19.29 -33.79 26.49
C ASN A 301 18.86 -34.45 25.16
N LYS A 302 18.94 -33.69 24.06
CA LYS A 302 18.68 -34.14 22.68
C LYS A 302 19.93 -33.98 21.81
N PRO A 303 21.02 -34.74 22.09
CA PRO A 303 22.33 -34.50 21.46
C PRO A 303 22.29 -34.68 19.94
N GLU A 304 21.52 -35.65 19.44
CA GLU A 304 21.41 -35.87 17.98
C GLU A 304 20.77 -34.69 17.27
N ALA A 305 19.68 -34.13 17.80
CA ALA A 305 19.05 -32.97 17.22
C ALA A 305 20.00 -31.75 17.25
N SER A 306 20.77 -31.59 18.32
CA SER A 306 21.80 -30.57 18.41
C SER A 306 22.86 -30.76 17.31
N ARG A 307 23.41 -31.96 17.13
CA ARG A 307 24.43 -32.26 16.10
C ARG A 307 23.90 -31.97 14.68
N VAL A 308 22.67 -32.41 14.38
CA VAL A 308 22.03 -32.13 13.08
C VAL A 308 21.91 -30.63 12.86
N THR A 309 21.43 -29.89 13.86
CA THR A 309 21.27 -28.42 13.75
C THR A 309 22.63 -27.72 13.56
N LEU A 310 23.68 -28.13 14.26
CA LEU A 310 25.04 -27.60 14.07
C LEU A 310 25.59 -27.88 12.66
N ARG A 311 25.32 -29.05 12.09
CA ARG A 311 25.71 -29.37 10.70
C ARG A 311 24.94 -28.46 9.70
N VAL A 312 23.65 -28.24 9.91
CA VAL A 312 22.87 -27.32 9.10
C VAL A 312 23.45 -25.90 9.16
N LEU A 313 23.80 -25.43 10.36
CA LEU A 313 24.43 -24.12 10.56
C LEU A 313 25.75 -24.00 9.78
N ILE A 314 26.64 -25.01 9.88
CA ILE A 314 27.93 -24.99 9.18
C ILE A 314 27.75 -25.00 7.66
N ASN A 315 26.75 -25.72 7.15
CA ASN A 315 26.50 -25.82 5.72
C ASN A 315 25.86 -24.57 5.14
N GLN A 316 24.91 -23.99 5.86
CA GLN A 316 24.15 -22.83 5.35
C GLN A 316 24.90 -21.51 5.56
N TYR A 317 25.63 -21.39 6.67
CA TYR A 317 26.32 -20.13 7.05
C TYR A 317 27.80 -20.37 7.38
N PRO A 318 28.60 -20.92 6.45
CA PRO A 318 29.95 -21.42 6.74
C PRO A 318 30.92 -20.34 7.24
N GLN A 319 30.67 -19.09 6.93
CA GLN A 319 31.53 -17.96 7.29
C GLN A 319 31.15 -17.28 8.61
N SER A 320 30.03 -17.69 9.24
CA SER A 320 29.60 -17.09 10.50
C SER A 320 30.45 -17.51 11.68
N ASP A 321 30.55 -16.66 12.70
CA ASP A 321 31.23 -16.95 13.95
C ASP A 321 30.62 -18.18 14.65
N GLU A 322 29.29 -18.32 14.57
CA GLU A 322 28.53 -19.44 15.09
C GLU A 322 28.94 -20.75 14.40
N ALA A 323 29.19 -20.74 13.09
CA ALA A 323 29.66 -21.93 12.36
C ALA A 323 31.08 -22.36 12.79
N GLN A 324 31.96 -21.40 13.08
CA GLN A 324 33.27 -21.70 13.61
C GLN A 324 33.20 -22.37 14.99
N GLN A 325 32.35 -21.84 15.87
CA GLN A 325 32.08 -22.42 17.19
C GLN A 325 31.46 -23.84 17.06
N ALA A 326 30.51 -24.00 16.09
CA ALA A 326 29.87 -25.27 15.83
C ALA A 326 30.85 -26.37 15.39
N ARG A 327 31.84 -26.04 14.53
CA ARG A 327 32.89 -26.96 14.12
C ARG A 327 33.70 -27.45 15.33
N LYS A 328 34.21 -26.54 16.16
CA LYS A 328 34.94 -26.88 17.37
C LYS A 328 34.14 -27.76 18.32
N LEU A 329 32.84 -27.48 18.47
CA LEU A 329 31.97 -28.27 19.34
C LEU A 329 31.74 -29.69 18.82
N LEU A 330 31.60 -29.84 17.51
CA LEU A 330 31.44 -31.19 16.88
C LEU A 330 32.72 -32.02 16.91
N GLU A 331 33.93 -31.40 16.80
CA GLU A 331 35.22 -32.06 16.94
C GLU A 331 35.45 -32.65 18.34
N VAL A 332 34.97 -31.96 19.39
CA VAL A 332 35.08 -32.40 20.78
C VAL A 332 34.09 -33.55 21.12
N GLN A 333 33.01 -33.68 20.37
CA GLN A 333 31.94 -34.65 20.59
C GLN A 333 32.07 -35.91 19.72
N GLY A 334 33.00 -35.99 18.80
CA GLY A 334 33.31 -37.15 17.95
C GLY A 334 34.48 -37.91 18.51
#